data_11d718e3751b5255d1710a76306d3fd5
#
_entry.id   11d718e3751b5255d1710a76306d3fd5
#
_cell.length_a   1.000
_cell.length_b   1.000
_cell.length_c   1.000
_cell.angle_alpha   90.00
_cell.angle_beta   90.00
_cell.angle_gamma   90.00
#
_symmetry.space_group_name_H-M   'P 1'
#
loop_
_entity.id
_entity.type
_entity.pdbx_description
1 polymer ?
#
loop_
_entity_poly.entity_id
_entity_poly.type
_entity_poly.pdbx_seq_one_letter_code
_entity_poly.pdbx_strand_id
1 'polypeptide(L)'
;MNRIALFPGSFDPFTAGHLNILTRALTIFDEVIVAVGINQDKRGFFTMEQREDIIRQATKGIDGVRIIHYEGLTIDICRELGVRHIVRGVRNMTDFDNEQAIADANRHLAPEVDTIIIPTAQGYSHISSSAVRDVVRHHGDLSQFIPKGVSLPEVR
;
A
#
# COMPACT_ATOMS: atom_id res chain seq x y z
N MET A 1 -21.49 8.71 9.50
CA MET A 1 -20.09 9.13 9.68
C MET A 1 -19.23 8.21 8.85
N ASN A 2 -18.51 8.74 7.86
CA ASN A 2 -17.62 7.92 7.04
C ASN A 2 -16.36 7.51 7.81
N ARG A 3 -16.12 6.22 7.87
CA ARG A 3 -14.89 5.65 8.43
C ARG A 3 -13.86 5.58 7.31
N ILE A 4 -12.85 6.45 7.38
CA ILE A 4 -11.83 6.58 6.35
C ILE A 4 -10.48 6.15 6.93
N ALA A 5 -9.73 5.36 6.16
CA ALA A 5 -8.35 4.99 6.48
C ALA A 5 -7.38 5.39 5.38
N LEU A 6 -6.14 5.64 5.76
CA LEU A 6 -5.01 5.80 4.85
C LEU A 6 -4.27 4.48 4.73
N PHE A 7 -3.99 4.03 3.52
CA PHE A 7 -3.13 2.90 3.25
C PHE A 7 -1.87 3.39 2.54
N PRO A 8 -0.82 3.76 3.32
CA PRO A 8 0.40 4.32 2.76
C PRO A 8 1.38 3.24 2.34
N GLY A 9 2.18 3.53 1.33
CA GLY A 9 3.27 2.68 0.88
C GLY A 9 3.96 3.26 -0.33
N SER A 10 5.11 2.69 -0.71
CA SER A 10 5.78 3.04 -1.95
C SER A 10 5.09 2.43 -3.17
N PHE A 11 4.44 1.29 -3.02
CA PHE A 11 3.69 0.56 -4.05
C PHE A 11 4.45 0.49 -5.38
N ASP A 12 5.60 -0.11 -5.34
CA ASP A 12 6.55 -0.15 -6.46
C ASP A 12 6.90 -1.58 -6.92
N PRO A 13 5.91 -2.33 -7.46
CA PRO A 13 4.53 -1.96 -7.72
C PRO A 13 3.55 -2.38 -6.62
N PHE A 14 2.29 -1.99 -6.78
CA PHE A 14 1.15 -2.53 -6.05
C PHE A 14 0.95 -4.00 -6.44
N THR A 15 0.86 -4.88 -5.44
CA THR A 15 0.83 -6.33 -5.62
C THR A 15 -0.53 -6.95 -5.30
N ALA A 16 -0.68 -8.24 -5.59
CA ALA A 16 -1.85 -9.01 -5.14
C ALA A 16 -1.98 -9.04 -3.60
N GLY A 17 -0.85 -9.00 -2.88
CA GLY A 17 -0.85 -8.89 -1.42
C GLY A 17 -1.41 -7.55 -0.94
N HIS A 18 -1.03 -6.45 -1.57
CA HIS A 18 -1.59 -5.13 -1.29
C HIS A 18 -3.10 -5.09 -1.56
N LEU A 19 -3.55 -5.66 -2.68
CA LEU A 19 -4.98 -5.71 -3.00
C LEU A 19 -5.76 -6.52 -1.96
N ASN A 20 -5.20 -7.62 -1.47
CA ASN A 20 -5.82 -8.42 -0.40
C ASN A 20 -6.01 -7.59 0.88
N ILE A 21 -4.99 -6.86 1.31
CA ILE A 21 -5.08 -5.96 2.47
C ILE A 21 -6.12 -4.86 2.23
N LEU A 22 -6.09 -4.22 1.07
CA LEU A 22 -7.03 -3.16 0.70
C LEU A 22 -8.49 -3.63 0.76
N THR A 23 -8.79 -4.75 0.12
CA THR A 23 -10.17 -5.28 0.07
C THR A 23 -10.67 -5.69 1.45
N ARG A 24 -9.80 -6.20 2.31
CA ARG A 24 -10.15 -6.54 3.68
C ARG A 24 -10.31 -5.29 4.54
N ALA A 25 -9.50 -4.25 4.34
CA ALA A 25 -9.67 -2.96 5.01
C ALA A 25 -11.03 -2.32 4.65
N LEU A 26 -11.50 -2.48 3.41
CA LEU A 26 -12.82 -2.00 2.97
C LEU A 26 -14.01 -2.74 3.63
N THR A 27 -13.78 -3.83 4.34
CA THR A 27 -14.83 -4.44 5.18
C THR A 27 -14.98 -3.73 6.53
N ILE A 28 -14.00 -2.92 6.91
CA ILE A 28 -13.97 -2.17 8.18
C ILE A 28 -14.24 -0.68 7.93
N PHE A 29 -13.69 -0.14 6.86
CA PHE A 29 -13.76 1.28 6.48
C PHE A 29 -14.66 1.48 5.27
N ASP A 30 -15.34 2.60 5.23
CA ASP A 30 -16.19 2.98 4.10
C ASP A 30 -15.37 3.51 2.92
N GLU A 31 -14.20 4.08 3.23
CA GLU A 31 -13.23 4.55 2.23
C GLU A 31 -11.80 4.22 2.69
N VAL A 32 -10.97 3.77 1.75
CA VAL A 32 -9.53 3.61 1.95
C VAL A 32 -8.78 4.43 0.92
N ILE A 33 -7.93 5.33 1.41
CA ILE A 33 -7.07 6.17 0.57
C ILE A 33 -5.74 5.46 0.40
N VAL A 34 -5.48 4.94 -0.79
CA VAL A 34 -4.18 4.39 -1.15
C VAL A 34 -3.23 5.54 -1.42
N ALA A 35 -2.26 5.75 -0.53
CA ALA A 35 -1.36 6.89 -0.55
C ALA A 35 0.05 6.45 -0.96
N VAL A 36 0.45 6.82 -2.16
CA VAL A 36 1.76 6.47 -2.71
C VAL A 36 2.79 7.47 -2.21
N GLY A 37 3.72 7.01 -1.38
CA GLY A 37 4.79 7.84 -0.83
C GLY A 37 5.89 8.13 -1.83
N ILE A 38 6.29 9.39 -1.93
CA ILE A 38 7.43 9.83 -2.72
C ILE A 38 8.68 9.81 -1.83
N ASN A 39 9.69 9.06 -2.24
CA ASN A 39 11.01 9.11 -1.62
C ASN A 39 11.95 9.90 -2.55
N GLN A 40 12.32 11.10 -2.15
CA GLN A 40 13.21 11.97 -2.93
C GLN A 40 14.62 11.38 -3.08
N ASP A 41 15.06 10.56 -2.12
CA ASP A 41 16.40 10.01 -2.10
C ASP A 41 16.55 8.74 -2.96
N LYS A 42 15.45 8.15 -3.42
CA LYS A 42 15.45 6.93 -4.22
C LYS A 42 14.57 7.06 -5.45
N ARG A 43 15.19 6.84 -6.61
CA ARG A 43 14.42 6.62 -7.83
C ARG A 43 13.71 5.26 -7.72
N GLY A 44 12.38 5.26 -7.88
CA GLY A 44 11.60 4.04 -7.92
C GLY A 44 11.88 3.18 -9.16
N PHE A 45 11.48 1.93 -9.09
CA PHE A 45 11.50 1.01 -10.22
C PHE A 45 10.51 1.45 -11.30
N PHE A 46 9.30 1.79 -10.88
CA PHE A 46 8.29 2.46 -11.71
C PHE A 46 8.20 3.94 -11.36
N THR A 47 7.82 4.76 -12.34
CA THR A 47 7.52 6.18 -12.10
C THR A 47 6.28 6.33 -11.21
N MET A 48 6.09 7.49 -10.61
CA MET A 48 4.89 7.78 -9.81
C MET A 48 3.61 7.58 -10.63
N GLU A 49 3.58 8.07 -11.85
CA GLU A 49 2.45 7.91 -12.76
C GLU A 49 2.16 6.43 -13.06
N GLN A 50 3.20 5.64 -13.31
CA GLN A 50 3.07 4.20 -13.55
C GLN A 50 2.52 3.47 -12.31
N ARG A 51 3.00 3.82 -11.11
CA ARG A 51 2.51 3.22 -9.87
C ARG A 51 1.04 3.52 -9.62
N GLU A 52 0.62 4.76 -9.81
CA GLU A 52 -0.79 5.15 -9.67
C GLU A 52 -1.67 4.47 -10.72
N ASP A 53 -1.18 4.34 -11.96
CA ASP A 53 -1.92 3.64 -13.01
C ASP A 53 -2.11 2.16 -12.68
N ILE A 54 -1.08 1.49 -12.18
CA ILE A 54 -1.16 0.10 -11.72
C ILE A 54 -2.23 -0.04 -10.63
N ILE A 55 -2.27 0.87 -9.67
CA ILE A 55 -3.28 0.86 -8.61
C ILE A 55 -4.68 1.10 -9.18
N ARG A 56 -4.83 2.02 -10.12
CA ARG A 56 -6.11 2.25 -10.80
C ARG A 56 -6.62 1.01 -11.53
N GLN A 57 -5.75 0.31 -12.25
CA GLN A 57 -6.10 -0.95 -12.90
C GLN A 57 -6.51 -2.02 -11.88
N ALA A 58 -5.72 -2.16 -10.79
CA ALA A 58 -5.96 -3.15 -9.75
C ALA A 58 -7.28 -2.93 -8.99
N THR A 59 -7.71 -1.70 -8.85
CA THR A 59 -8.88 -1.30 -8.06
C THR A 59 -10.10 -0.96 -8.90
N LYS A 60 -10.03 -1.18 -10.21
CA LYS A 60 -11.15 -0.93 -11.12
C LYS A 60 -12.39 -1.71 -10.70
N GLY A 61 -13.50 -1.00 -10.51
CA GLY A 61 -14.75 -1.61 -10.07
C GLY A 61 -14.86 -1.89 -8.56
N ILE A 62 -13.88 -1.47 -7.78
CA ILE A 62 -13.92 -1.55 -6.32
C ILE A 62 -14.33 -0.17 -5.77
N ASP A 63 -15.48 -0.12 -5.10
CA ASP A 63 -15.96 1.11 -4.48
C ASP A 63 -15.17 1.45 -3.20
N GLY A 64 -15.14 2.74 -2.85
CA GLY A 64 -14.52 3.21 -1.61
C GLY A 64 -12.99 3.34 -1.68
N VAL A 65 -12.40 3.33 -2.88
CA VAL A 65 -10.96 3.52 -3.08
C VAL A 65 -10.67 4.89 -3.64
N ARG A 66 -9.76 5.61 -3.01
CA ARG A 66 -9.18 6.85 -3.53
C ARG A 66 -7.66 6.70 -3.60
N ILE A 67 -7.04 7.25 -4.64
CA ILE A 67 -5.60 7.13 -4.88
C ILE A 67 -5.00 8.53 -4.83
N ILE A 68 -3.95 8.69 -4.03
CA ILE A 68 -3.16 9.91 -3.93
C ILE A 68 -1.67 9.60 -3.92
N HIS A 69 -0.85 10.59 -4.14
CA HIS A 69 0.58 10.55 -3.79
C HIS A 69 0.91 11.67 -2.80
N TYR A 70 1.96 11.49 -2.01
CA TYR A 70 2.37 12.45 -1.01
C TYR A 70 3.87 12.41 -0.75
N GLU A 71 4.38 13.50 -0.23
CA GLU A 71 5.73 13.64 0.31
C GLU A 71 5.68 13.93 1.81
N GLY A 72 6.76 13.61 2.51
CA GLY A 72 6.91 13.92 3.91
C GLY A 72 6.32 12.85 4.84
N LEU A 73 5.96 13.27 6.04
CA LEU A 73 5.47 12.36 7.06
C LEU A 73 4.04 11.91 6.78
N THR A 74 3.80 10.61 6.95
CA THR A 74 2.46 10.01 6.79
C THR A 74 1.43 10.64 7.72
N ILE A 75 1.83 11.00 8.95
CA ILE A 75 0.93 11.66 9.90
C ILE A 75 0.49 13.05 9.45
N ASP A 76 1.33 13.77 8.72
CA ASP A 76 0.97 15.11 8.21
C ASP A 76 -0.13 15.00 7.15
N ILE A 77 -0.02 14.05 6.23
CA ILE A 77 -1.09 13.81 5.26
C ILE A 77 -2.37 13.29 5.92
N CYS A 78 -2.26 12.51 6.99
CA CYS A 78 -3.43 12.13 7.79
C CYS A 78 -4.16 13.35 8.35
N ARG A 79 -3.43 14.31 8.90
CA ARG A 79 -3.99 15.57 9.42
C ARG A 79 -4.63 16.41 8.34
N GLU A 80 -3.95 16.58 7.21
CA GLU A 80 -4.47 17.33 6.05
C GLU A 80 -5.79 16.76 5.53
N LEU A 81 -5.91 15.44 5.51
CA LEU A 81 -7.10 14.73 5.02
C LEU A 81 -8.16 14.47 6.10
N GLY A 82 -7.86 14.80 7.36
CA GLY A 82 -8.75 14.49 8.49
C GLY A 82 -8.90 13.00 8.77
N VAL A 83 -7.90 12.18 8.43
CA VAL A 83 -7.90 10.73 8.60
C VAL A 83 -7.20 10.37 9.91
N ARG A 84 -7.80 9.45 10.68
CA ARG A 84 -7.29 9.03 11.99
C ARG A 84 -6.78 7.59 12.02
N HIS A 85 -6.88 6.85 10.94
CA HIS A 85 -6.49 5.45 10.88
C HIS A 85 -5.55 5.20 9.70
N ILE A 86 -4.43 4.55 10.01
CA ILE A 86 -3.48 4.04 9.01
C ILE A 86 -3.65 2.52 8.95
N VAL A 87 -3.77 1.97 7.75
CA VAL A 87 -3.79 0.52 7.53
C VAL A 87 -2.42 0.07 7.03
N ARG A 88 -1.90 -0.99 7.65
CA ARG A 88 -0.66 -1.65 7.22
C ARG A 88 -0.87 -3.16 7.18
N GLY A 89 -0.27 -3.82 6.19
CA GLY A 89 -0.22 -5.28 6.10
C GLY A 89 1.08 -5.83 6.63
N VAL A 90 1.05 -7.01 7.25
CA VAL A 90 2.24 -7.72 7.71
C VAL A 90 2.21 -9.16 7.22
N ARG A 91 3.36 -9.68 6.80
CA ARG A 91 3.52 -11.05 6.27
C ARG A 91 4.15 -12.00 7.29
N ASN A 92 4.92 -11.48 8.22
CA ASN A 92 5.69 -12.23 9.20
C ASN A 92 6.00 -11.37 10.43
N MET A 93 6.66 -11.95 11.41
CA MET A 93 7.01 -11.27 12.67
C MET A 93 7.98 -10.11 12.47
N THR A 94 8.90 -10.21 11.54
CA THR A 94 9.84 -9.11 11.22
C THR A 94 9.10 -7.90 10.67
N ASP A 95 8.15 -8.11 9.76
CA ASP A 95 7.28 -7.03 9.27
C ASP A 95 6.49 -6.42 10.42
N PHE A 96 5.94 -7.26 11.31
CA PHE A 96 5.17 -6.80 12.47
C PHE A 96 5.99 -5.92 13.40
N ASP A 97 7.20 -6.34 13.76
CA ASP A 97 8.09 -5.57 14.62
C ASP A 97 8.41 -4.20 14.01
N ASN A 98 8.71 -4.16 12.71
CA ASN A 98 8.95 -2.92 11.99
C ASN A 98 7.73 -2.00 11.97
N GLU A 99 6.56 -2.55 11.65
CA GLU A 99 5.31 -1.78 11.59
C GLU A 99 4.88 -1.29 12.97
N GLN A 100 5.08 -2.07 14.02
CA GLN A 100 4.81 -1.66 15.38
C GLN A 100 5.68 -0.48 15.80
N ALA A 101 6.98 -0.52 15.49
CA ALA A 101 7.89 0.59 15.79
C ALA A 101 7.47 1.89 15.06
N ILE A 102 7.07 1.79 13.80
CA ILE A 102 6.56 2.93 13.02
C ILE A 102 5.24 3.44 13.61
N ALA A 103 4.32 2.54 13.97
CA ALA A 103 3.04 2.90 14.58
C ALA A 103 3.22 3.63 15.91
N ASP A 104 4.14 3.17 16.76
CA ASP A 104 4.46 3.80 18.03
C ASP A 104 5.06 5.20 17.84
N ALA A 105 5.97 5.36 16.89
CA ALA A 105 6.54 6.67 16.53
C ALA A 105 5.44 7.62 16.01
N ASN A 106 4.59 7.15 15.12
CA ASN A 106 3.47 7.94 14.58
C ASN A 106 2.49 8.38 15.68
N ARG A 107 2.15 7.46 16.60
CA ARG A 107 1.26 7.78 17.73
C ARG A 107 1.89 8.79 18.69
N HIS A 108 3.20 8.74 18.87
CA HIS A 108 3.92 9.71 19.68
C HIS A 108 3.86 11.12 19.05
N LEU A 109 4.01 11.21 17.74
CA LEU A 109 3.97 12.47 17.01
C LEU A 109 2.55 12.98 16.75
N ALA A 110 1.58 12.08 16.63
CA ALA A 110 0.18 12.36 16.33
C ALA A 110 -0.72 11.41 17.14
N PRO A 111 -0.97 11.70 18.44
CA PRO A 111 -1.77 10.82 19.30
C PRO A 111 -3.19 10.53 18.81
N GLU A 112 -3.71 11.38 17.93
CA GLU A 112 -5.03 11.24 17.29
C GLU A 112 -5.05 10.22 16.13
N VAL A 113 -3.88 9.75 15.67
CA VAL A 113 -3.76 8.79 14.57
C VAL A 113 -3.37 7.43 15.12
N ASP A 114 -4.10 6.39 14.75
CA ASP A 114 -3.81 5.02 15.14
C ASP A 114 -3.57 4.11 13.93
N THR A 115 -2.78 3.05 14.11
CA THR A 115 -2.45 2.11 13.04
C THR A 115 -3.17 0.78 13.25
N ILE A 116 -3.84 0.32 12.21
CA ILE A 116 -4.51 -0.99 12.15
C ILE A 116 -3.61 -1.92 11.34
N ILE A 117 -3.10 -2.94 11.98
CA ILE A 117 -2.25 -3.96 11.35
C ILE A 117 -3.11 -5.15 10.94
N ILE A 118 -3.08 -5.48 9.65
CA ILE A 118 -3.83 -6.59 9.07
C ILE A 118 -2.82 -7.67 8.66
N PRO A 119 -2.85 -8.86 9.27
CA PRO A 119 -2.02 -9.97 8.84
C PRO A 119 -2.40 -10.42 7.43
N THR A 120 -1.40 -10.72 6.63
CA THR A 120 -1.58 -11.24 5.26
C THR A 120 -2.39 -12.54 5.27
N ALA A 121 -3.33 -12.67 4.36
CA ALA A 121 -4.09 -13.91 4.21
C ALA A 121 -3.20 -15.06 3.72
N GLN A 122 -3.66 -16.28 3.97
CA GLN A 122 -2.97 -17.48 3.50
C GLN A 122 -2.75 -17.42 1.97
N GLY A 123 -1.56 -17.76 1.52
CA GLY A 123 -1.18 -17.77 0.11
C GLY A 123 -0.60 -16.45 -0.41
N TYR A 124 -0.52 -15.39 0.41
CA TYR A 124 0.05 -14.09 0.01
C TYR A 124 1.36 -13.73 0.70
N SER A 125 1.81 -14.51 1.67
CA SER A 125 2.98 -14.17 2.52
C SER A 125 4.31 -14.08 1.75
N HIS A 126 4.43 -14.74 0.62
CA HIS A 126 5.62 -14.70 -0.26
C HIS A 126 5.58 -13.54 -1.26
N ILE A 127 4.49 -12.79 -1.34
CA ILE A 127 4.32 -11.71 -2.32
C ILE A 127 4.80 -10.40 -1.72
N SER A 128 5.85 -9.83 -2.31
CA SER A 128 6.36 -8.51 -1.98
C SER A 128 6.67 -7.73 -3.25
N SER A 129 6.73 -6.41 -3.14
CA SER A 129 7.15 -5.57 -4.27
C SER A 129 8.57 -5.90 -4.72
N SER A 130 9.47 -6.20 -3.79
CA SER A 130 10.84 -6.64 -4.12
C SER A 130 10.86 -7.93 -4.94
N ALA A 131 10.07 -8.93 -4.56
CA ALA A 131 9.95 -10.18 -5.32
C ALA A 131 9.37 -9.92 -6.71
N VAL A 132 8.35 -9.08 -6.82
CA VAL A 132 7.76 -8.71 -8.13
C VAL A 132 8.79 -8.02 -9.01
N ARG A 133 9.54 -7.06 -8.49
CA ARG A 133 10.60 -6.37 -9.26
C ARG A 133 11.66 -7.35 -9.78
N ASP A 134 12.02 -8.33 -8.98
CA ASP A 134 12.98 -9.36 -9.37
C ASP A 134 12.43 -10.26 -10.50
N VAL A 135 11.18 -10.69 -10.37
CA VAL A 135 10.49 -11.47 -11.41
C VAL A 135 10.37 -10.67 -12.72
N VAL A 136 10.06 -9.36 -12.63
CA VAL A 136 10.00 -8.46 -13.82
C VAL A 136 11.36 -8.38 -14.51
N ARG A 137 12.45 -8.19 -13.76
CA ARG A 137 13.81 -8.11 -14.31
C ARG A 137 14.21 -9.37 -15.06
N HIS A 138 13.73 -10.52 -14.64
CA HIS A 138 14.07 -11.82 -15.21
C HIS A 138 12.99 -12.38 -16.15
N HIS A 139 11.99 -11.55 -16.52
CA HIS A 139 10.90 -11.92 -17.42
C HIS A 139 10.14 -13.17 -16.99
N GLY A 140 9.96 -13.34 -15.68
CA GLY A 140 9.22 -14.47 -15.10
C GLY A 140 7.71 -14.30 -15.15
N ASP A 141 6.99 -15.34 -14.70
CA ASP A 141 5.54 -15.34 -14.61
C ASP A 141 5.06 -14.50 -13.41
N LEU A 142 4.29 -13.47 -13.68
CA LEU A 142 3.75 -12.52 -12.70
C LEU A 142 2.32 -12.85 -12.28
N SER A 143 1.70 -13.87 -12.85
CA SER A 143 0.25 -14.11 -12.69
C SER A 143 -0.23 -14.30 -11.26
N GLN A 144 0.65 -14.78 -10.37
CA GLN A 144 0.34 -14.95 -8.95
C GLN A 144 0.76 -13.76 -8.07
N PHE A 145 1.55 -12.84 -8.60
CA PHE A 145 2.14 -11.74 -7.84
C PHE A 145 1.41 -10.43 -7.99
N ILE A 146 0.80 -10.20 -9.15
CA ILE A 146 0.07 -8.96 -9.44
C ILE A 146 -1.43 -9.21 -9.51
N PRO A 147 -2.27 -8.20 -9.23
CA PRO A 147 -3.71 -8.35 -9.33
C PRO A 147 -4.14 -8.73 -10.75
N LYS A 148 -5.22 -9.51 -10.85
CA LYS A 148 -5.80 -9.88 -12.16
C LYS A 148 -6.23 -8.62 -12.93
N GLY A 149 -5.96 -8.62 -14.23
CA GLY A 149 -6.32 -7.52 -15.11
C GLY A 149 -5.33 -6.35 -15.11
N VAL A 150 -4.27 -6.42 -14.31
CA VAL A 150 -3.19 -5.43 -14.31
C VAL A 150 -2.17 -5.78 -15.38
N SER A 151 -1.83 -4.78 -16.21
CA SER A 151 -0.71 -4.84 -17.14
C SER A 151 0.40 -3.94 -16.64
N LEU A 152 1.58 -4.49 -16.39
CA LEU A 152 2.74 -3.70 -16.01
C LEU A 152 3.37 -3.04 -17.24
N PRO A 153 3.86 -1.78 -17.10
CA PRO A 153 4.59 -1.14 -18.18
C PRO A 153 5.92 -1.86 -18.42
N GLU A 154 6.39 -1.80 -19.67
CA GLU A 154 7.72 -2.32 -20.01
C GLU A 154 8.79 -1.52 -19.25
N VAL A 155 9.70 -2.23 -18.65
CA VAL A 155 10.87 -1.66 -17.98
C VAL A 155 12.06 -1.79 -18.92
N ARG A 156 12.61 -0.64 -19.31
CA ARG A 156 13.83 -0.56 -20.14
C ARG A 156 15.08 -0.62 -19.28
#